data_327b9f57469f6d31af160cc1276d6cdb
#
_entry.id   327b9f57469f6d31af160cc1276d6cdb
#
_cell.length_a   1.000
_cell.length_b   1.000
_cell.length_c   1.000
_cell.angle_alpha   90.00
_cell.angle_beta   90.00
_cell.angle_gamma   90.00
#
_symmetry.space_group_name_H-M   'P 1'
#
loop_
_entity.id
_entity.type
_entity.pdbx_description
1 polymer ?
#
loop_
_entity_poly.entity_id
_entity_poly.type
_entity_poly.pdbx_seq_one_letter_code
_entity_poly.pdbx_strand_id
1 'polypeptide(L)'
;MLKKAIICDIDGVLLETKHIFEEIEKANLTGASKWDYFNRRANDHDVEVDIRVIEVLETFANQGYKILFVTARSAEIWKQTRAKIDMAIGQYAQNIFEYSLAMRGTDDFNASDCVKAELLQQIQEKYDVLFAIDDDKSNCDMFRKNNILTLQVHK
;
A
#
# COMPACT_ATOMS: atom_id res chain seq x y z
N MET A 1 2.62 -24.31 10.52
CA MET A 1 1.67 -23.21 10.72
C MET A 1 2.19 -21.97 9.99
N LEU A 2 1.35 -21.32 9.20
CA LEU A 2 1.72 -20.08 8.51
C LEU A 2 1.89 -18.94 9.52
N LYS A 3 2.82 -17.99 9.21
CA LYS A 3 2.95 -16.77 10.01
C LYS A 3 1.75 -15.86 9.79
N LYS A 4 1.24 -15.28 10.86
CA LYS A 4 0.16 -14.30 10.76
C LYS A 4 0.66 -12.98 10.15
N ALA A 5 -0.15 -12.39 9.29
CA ALA A 5 0.18 -11.15 8.62
C ALA A 5 -1.01 -10.20 8.51
N ILE A 6 -0.69 -8.93 8.27
CA ILE A 6 -1.63 -7.87 7.93
C ILE A 6 -1.19 -7.28 6.60
N ILE A 7 -2.14 -7.07 5.70
CA ILE A 7 -1.94 -6.35 4.44
C ILE A 7 -2.36 -4.90 4.65
N CYS A 8 -1.54 -3.96 4.17
CA CYS A 8 -1.83 -2.53 4.17
C CYS A 8 -1.51 -1.92 2.81
N ASP A 9 -2.45 -1.18 2.24
CA ASP A 9 -2.20 -0.34 1.08
C ASP A 9 -1.37 0.89 1.45
N ILE A 10 -0.80 1.55 0.45
CA ILE A 10 0.02 2.75 0.63
C ILE A 10 -0.79 4.01 0.31
N ASP A 11 -1.26 4.14 -0.93
CA ASP A 11 -1.92 5.36 -1.42
C ASP A 11 -3.33 5.48 -0.87
N GLY A 12 -3.64 6.61 -0.23
CA GLY A 12 -4.92 6.83 0.41
C GLY A 12 -5.10 6.10 1.75
N VAL A 13 -4.10 5.35 2.20
CA VAL A 13 -4.06 4.67 3.51
C VAL A 13 -2.90 5.20 4.33
N LEU A 14 -1.67 4.72 4.07
CA LEU A 14 -0.47 5.19 4.76
C LEU A 14 -0.06 6.59 4.32
N LEU A 15 -0.13 6.86 3.01
CA LEU A 15 0.29 8.11 2.38
C LEU A 15 -0.89 8.85 1.76
N GLU A 16 -0.96 10.16 2.03
CA GLU A 16 -1.98 11.05 1.49
C GLU A 16 -1.61 11.51 0.08
N THR A 17 -2.08 10.79 -0.94
CA THR A 17 -1.75 11.05 -2.34
C THR A 17 -2.88 11.68 -3.15
N LYS A 18 -4.01 11.99 -2.53
CA LYS A 18 -5.19 12.54 -3.21
C LYS A 18 -4.89 13.80 -4.01
N HIS A 19 -4.09 14.71 -3.45
CA HIS A 19 -3.71 15.96 -4.12
C HIS A 19 -2.96 15.72 -5.45
N ILE A 20 -2.17 14.63 -5.55
CA ILE A 20 -1.48 14.26 -6.80
C ILE A 20 -2.48 13.90 -7.90
N PHE A 21 -3.55 13.16 -7.55
CA PHE A 21 -4.60 12.84 -8.52
C PHE A 21 -5.38 14.09 -8.93
N GLU A 22 -5.59 15.05 -8.04
CA GLU A 22 -6.18 16.36 -8.36
C GLU A 22 -5.28 17.19 -9.30
N GLU A 23 -3.97 17.15 -9.11
CA GLU A 23 -2.98 17.76 -10.02
C GLU A 23 -3.04 17.12 -11.41
N ILE A 24 -3.08 15.79 -11.48
CA ILE A 24 -3.20 15.01 -12.72
C ILE A 24 -4.48 15.39 -13.48
N GLU A 25 -5.60 15.49 -12.77
CA GLU A 25 -6.90 15.86 -13.36
C GLU A 25 -6.87 17.29 -13.92
N LYS A 26 -6.38 18.25 -13.14
CA LYS A 26 -6.22 19.65 -13.57
C LYS A 26 -5.32 19.80 -14.80
N ALA A 27 -4.29 18.97 -14.92
CA ALA A 27 -3.37 18.94 -16.06
C ALA A 27 -3.88 18.10 -17.24
N ASN A 28 -5.05 17.48 -17.12
CA ASN A 28 -5.64 16.57 -18.12
C ASN A 28 -4.69 15.43 -18.56
N LEU A 29 -3.90 14.92 -17.63
CA LEU A 29 -2.97 13.83 -17.93
C LEU A 29 -3.71 12.48 -17.97
N THR A 30 -3.42 11.67 -18.98
CA THR A 30 -4.02 10.34 -19.18
C THR A 30 -2.98 9.31 -19.57
N GLY A 31 -3.33 8.01 -19.49
CA GLY A 31 -2.45 6.93 -19.93
C GLY A 31 -1.08 6.97 -19.25
N ALA A 32 -0.02 6.77 -20.03
CA ALA A 32 1.36 6.75 -19.54
C ALA A 32 1.76 8.05 -18.83
N SER A 33 1.38 9.21 -19.38
CA SER A 33 1.75 10.52 -18.80
C SER A 33 1.17 10.73 -17.39
N LYS A 34 -0.04 10.20 -17.14
CA LYS A 34 -0.65 10.18 -15.80
C LYS A 34 0.22 9.42 -14.80
N TRP A 35 0.64 8.22 -15.17
CA TRP A 35 1.41 7.35 -14.26
C TRP A 35 2.85 7.81 -14.10
N ASP A 36 3.47 8.36 -15.14
CA ASP A 36 4.80 9.00 -15.05
C ASP A 36 4.77 10.19 -14.08
N TYR A 37 3.72 11.01 -14.15
CA TYR A 37 3.55 12.12 -13.23
C TYR A 37 3.38 11.61 -11.79
N PHE A 38 2.47 10.65 -11.59
CA PHE A 38 2.24 10.05 -10.27
C PHE A 38 3.53 9.46 -9.68
N ASN A 39 4.26 8.66 -10.45
CA ASN A 39 5.49 8.03 -9.99
C ASN A 39 6.57 9.04 -9.56
N ARG A 40 6.65 10.18 -10.22
CA ARG A 40 7.59 11.25 -9.82
C ARG A 40 7.18 11.96 -8.53
N ARG A 41 5.87 12.09 -8.29
CA ARG A 41 5.32 12.85 -7.16
C ARG A 41 5.06 12.00 -5.90
N ALA A 42 4.79 10.71 -6.06
CA ALA A 42 4.22 9.86 -5.02
C ALA A 42 5.03 9.71 -3.73
N ASN A 43 6.31 10.06 -3.78
CA ASN A 43 7.21 9.97 -2.62
C ASN A 43 7.80 11.32 -2.22
N ASP A 44 7.28 12.43 -2.75
CA ASP A 44 7.75 13.77 -2.43
C ASP A 44 7.51 14.14 -0.96
N HIS A 45 8.18 15.19 -0.52
CA HIS A 45 8.13 15.66 0.87
C HIS A 45 6.74 16.16 1.31
N ASP A 46 5.93 16.66 0.35
CA ASP A 46 4.57 17.14 0.58
C ASP A 46 3.52 16.01 0.65
N VAL A 47 3.93 14.78 0.38
CA VAL A 47 3.08 13.60 0.61
C VAL A 47 3.13 13.24 2.09
N GLU A 48 2.04 13.55 2.78
CA GLU A 48 1.93 13.35 4.22
C GLU A 48 1.73 11.88 4.60
N VAL A 49 2.19 11.52 5.79
CA VAL A 49 2.00 10.19 6.39
C VAL A 49 0.81 10.24 7.34
N ASP A 50 -0.10 9.29 7.22
CA ASP A 50 -1.13 9.09 8.24
C ASP A 50 -0.55 8.33 9.44
N ILE A 51 -0.24 9.09 10.49
CA ILE A 51 0.38 8.57 11.72
C ILE A 51 -0.48 7.51 12.39
N ARG A 52 -1.81 7.61 12.29
CA ARG A 52 -2.76 6.64 12.87
C ARG A 52 -2.57 5.25 12.26
N VAL A 53 -2.24 5.19 10.96
CA VAL A 53 -1.94 3.93 10.27
C VAL A 53 -0.65 3.33 10.83
N ILE A 54 0.40 4.14 11.05
CA ILE A 54 1.65 3.67 11.69
C ILE A 54 1.35 3.08 13.08
N GLU A 55 0.56 3.76 13.91
CA GLU A 55 0.20 3.29 15.25
C GLU A 55 -0.54 1.93 15.23
N VAL A 56 -1.48 1.77 14.29
CA VAL A 56 -2.18 0.49 14.10
C VAL A 56 -1.20 -0.62 13.70
N LEU A 57 -0.37 -0.38 12.69
CA LEU A 57 0.57 -1.36 12.18
C LEU A 57 1.61 -1.75 13.24
N GLU A 58 2.14 -0.77 13.98
CA GLU A 58 3.07 -1.00 15.10
C GLU A 58 2.46 -1.89 16.18
N THR A 59 1.19 -1.64 16.53
CA THR A 59 0.47 -2.43 17.53
C THR A 59 0.45 -3.92 17.15
N PHE A 60 0.15 -4.23 15.91
CA PHE A 60 0.13 -5.62 15.43
C PHE A 60 1.54 -6.20 15.22
N ALA A 61 2.49 -5.39 14.76
CA ALA A 61 3.88 -5.81 14.64
C ALA A 61 4.46 -6.22 16.00
N ASN A 62 4.16 -5.46 17.06
CA ASN A 62 4.56 -5.77 18.45
C ASN A 62 3.91 -7.07 18.97
N GLN A 63 2.80 -7.50 18.39
CA GLN A 63 2.15 -8.78 18.67
C GLN A 63 2.69 -9.93 17.80
N GLY A 64 3.68 -9.68 16.97
CA GLY A 64 4.34 -10.68 16.13
C GLY A 64 3.71 -10.88 14.75
N TYR A 65 2.77 -10.03 14.35
CA TYR A 65 2.24 -10.05 12.97
C TYR A 65 3.25 -9.50 11.99
N LYS A 66 3.37 -10.12 10.82
CA LYS A 66 4.13 -9.56 9.71
C LYS A 66 3.32 -8.46 9.04
N ILE A 67 3.93 -7.31 8.82
CA ILE A 67 3.33 -6.21 8.08
C ILE A 67 3.72 -6.35 6.59
N LEU A 68 2.72 -6.36 5.72
CA LEU A 68 2.86 -6.51 4.28
C LEU A 68 2.24 -5.29 3.60
N PHE A 69 3.06 -4.38 3.09
CA PHE A 69 2.56 -3.33 2.20
C PHE A 69 2.34 -3.92 0.82
N VAL A 70 1.11 -3.79 0.31
CA VAL A 70 0.68 -4.30 -1.00
C VAL A 70 0.10 -3.15 -1.80
N THR A 71 0.77 -2.77 -2.87
CA THR A 71 0.43 -1.58 -3.64
C THR A 71 0.42 -1.84 -5.14
N ALA A 72 -0.44 -1.11 -5.87
CA ALA A 72 -0.43 -1.07 -7.31
C ALA A 72 0.60 -0.10 -7.89
N ARG A 73 1.44 0.54 -7.07
CA ARG A 73 2.58 1.33 -7.55
C ARG A 73 3.53 0.45 -8.36
N SER A 74 4.11 1.02 -9.43
CA SER A 74 5.12 0.35 -10.23
C SER A 74 6.40 0.06 -9.42
N ALA A 75 6.98 -1.11 -9.63
CA ALA A 75 8.28 -1.48 -9.07
C ALA A 75 9.44 -0.58 -9.55
N GLU A 76 9.23 0.23 -10.59
CA GLU A 76 10.20 1.26 -11.03
C GLU A 76 10.55 2.24 -9.91
N ILE A 77 9.59 2.55 -9.04
CA ILE A 77 9.80 3.44 -7.90
C ILE A 77 9.95 2.69 -6.56
N TRP A 78 10.39 1.44 -6.61
CA TRP A 78 10.53 0.60 -5.41
C TRP A 78 11.46 1.23 -4.36
N LYS A 79 12.63 1.73 -4.79
CA LYS A 79 13.61 2.33 -3.88
C LYS A 79 13.06 3.56 -3.17
N GLN A 80 12.41 4.44 -3.91
CA GLN A 80 11.82 5.68 -3.40
C GLN A 80 10.65 5.39 -2.47
N THR A 81 9.79 4.44 -2.85
CA THR A 81 8.65 4.02 -2.01
C THR A 81 9.13 3.41 -0.70
N ARG A 82 10.13 2.53 -0.75
CA ARG A 82 10.73 1.94 0.44
C ARG A 82 11.36 3.00 1.35
N ALA A 83 12.13 3.93 0.79
CA ALA A 83 12.73 5.02 1.56
C ALA A 83 11.68 5.89 2.27
N LYS A 84 10.54 6.16 1.60
CA LYS A 84 9.43 6.91 2.20
C LYS A 84 8.79 6.15 3.36
N ILE A 85 8.58 4.84 3.23
CA ILE A 85 8.05 3.99 4.31
C ILE A 85 9.05 3.89 5.47
N ASP A 86 10.33 3.66 5.20
CA ASP A 86 11.38 3.59 6.22
C ASP A 86 11.45 4.90 7.02
N MET A 87 11.36 6.04 6.33
CA MET A 87 11.32 7.35 6.96
C MET A 87 10.07 7.50 7.84
N ALA A 88 8.90 7.11 7.35
CA ALA A 88 7.65 7.20 8.10
C ALA A 88 7.68 6.35 9.38
N ILE A 89 8.14 5.10 9.28
CA ILE A 89 8.28 4.22 10.45
C ILE A 89 9.33 4.79 11.41
N GLY A 90 10.50 5.22 10.91
CA GLY A 90 11.56 5.78 11.75
C GLY A 90 11.18 7.06 12.48
N GLN A 91 10.30 7.87 11.88
CA GLN A 91 9.88 9.15 12.44
C GLN A 91 8.69 9.01 13.41
N TYR A 92 7.76 8.11 13.16
CA TYR A 92 6.47 8.09 13.84
C TYR A 92 6.21 6.85 14.69
N ALA A 93 6.86 5.70 14.43
CA ALA A 93 6.73 4.53 15.28
C ALA A 93 7.54 4.70 16.58
N GLN A 94 6.98 4.27 17.70
CA GLN A 94 7.71 4.19 18.97
C GLN A 94 8.71 3.03 18.95
N ASN A 95 8.31 1.91 18.35
CA ASN A 95 9.17 0.75 18.11
C ASN A 95 9.23 0.50 16.60
N ILE A 96 10.41 0.63 16.02
CA ILE A 96 10.63 0.33 14.61
C ILE A 96 10.25 -1.13 14.34
N PHE A 97 9.46 -1.37 13.33
CA PHE A 97 9.03 -2.71 12.94
C PHE A 97 9.45 -3.06 11.51
N GLU A 98 9.61 -4.35 11.26
CA GLU A 98 9.93 -4.88 9.93
C GLU A 98 8.67 -5.05 9.08
N TYR A 99 8.82 -4.85 7.79
CA TYR A 99 7.76 -5.07 6.80
C TYR A 99 8.29 -5.74 5.53
N SER A 100 7.39 -6.19 4.68
CA SER A 100 7.66 -6.54 3.29
C SER A 100 6.85 -5.63 2.37
N LEU A 101 7.37 -5.37 1.19
CA LEU A 101 6.75 -4.50 0.18
C LEU A 101 6.52 -5.31 -1.09
N ALA A 102 5.26 -5.48 -1.48
CA ALA A 102 4.84 -6.11 -2.72
C ALA A 102 4.24 -5.05 -3.65
N MET A 103 4.77 -4.95 -4.85
CA MET A 103 4.44 -3.91 -5.82
C MET A 103 4.06 -4.52 -7.18
N ARG A 104 3.35 -3.74 -7.98
CA ARG A 104 3.10 -4.04 -9.40
C ARG A 104 4.41 -4.26 -10.15
N GLY A 105 4.50 -5.31 -10.97
CA GLY A 105 5.60 -5.47 -11.91
C GLY A 105 5.70 -4.31 -12.90
N THR A 106 6.92 -4.02 -13.39
CA THR A 106 7.18 -2.88 -14.31
C THR A 106 6.40 -2.97 -15.62
N ASP A 107 6.15 -4.19 -16.10
CA ASP A 107 5.42 -4.46 -17.35
C ASP A 107 3.96 -4.88 -17.13
N ASP A 108 3.45 -4.73 -15.92
CA ASP A 108 2.05 -5.05 -15.58
C ASP A 108 1.19 -3.79 -15.64
N PHE A 109 0.26 -3.75 -16.61
CA PHE A 109 -0.67 -2.64 -16.83
C PHE A 109 -2.11 -2.99 -16.46
N ASN A 110 -2.34 -4.09 -15.73
CA ASN A 110 -3.65 -4.50 -15.28
C ASN A 110 -4.25 -3.52 -14.25
N ALA A 111 -5.55 -3.61 -14.04
CA ALA A 111 -6.22 -2.85 -12.98
C ALA A 111 -5.67 -3.19 -11.58
N SER A 112 -5.79 -2.26 -10.65
CA SER A 112 -5.21 -2.38 -9.29
C SER A 112 -5.68 -3.65 -8.57
N ASP A 113 -6.95 -3.98 -8.64
CA ASP A 113 -7.54 -5.16 -8.01
C ASP A 113 -7.02 -6.47 -8.61
N CYS A 114 -6.77 -6.52 -9.94
CA CYS A 114 -6.14 -7.66 -10.60
C CYS A 114 -4.70 -7.86 -10.10
N VAL A 115 -3.91 -6.78 -10.06
CA VAL A 115 -2.53 -6.81 -9.55
C VAL A 115 -2.49 -7.30 -8.11
N LYS A 116 -3.33 -6.73 -7.26
CA LYS A 116 -3.38 -7.10 -5.83
C LYS A 116 -3.92 -8.52 -5.62
N ALA A 117 -4.79 -9.03 -6.49
CA ALA A 117 -5.24 -10.42 -6.44
C ALA A 117 -4.10 -11.42 -6.71
N GLU A 118 -3.25 -11.14 -7.69
CA GLU A 118 -2.07 -11.98 -7.98
C GLU A 118 -1.06 -11.94 -6.83
N LEU A 119 -0.80 -10.75 -6.28
CA LEU A 119 0.08 -10.61 -5.11
C LEU A 119 -0.49 -11.32 -3.88
N LEU A 120 -1.81 -11.27 -3.68
CA LEU A 120 -2.49 -11.96 -2.57
C LEU A 120 -2.31 -13.48 -2.66
N GLN A 121 -2.42 -14.10 -3.85
CA GLN A 121 -2.18 -15.52 -4.02
C GLN A 121 -0.78 -15.93 -3.53
N GLN A 122 0.25 -15.19 -3.91
CA GLN A 122 1.63 -15.45 -3.46
C GLN A 122 1.80 -15.24 -1.95
N ILE A 123 1.09 -14.27 -1.38
CA ILE A 123 1.11 -13.98 0.07
C ILE A 123 0.46 -15.13 0.84
N GLN A 124 -0.68 -15.63 0.39
CA GLN A 124 -1.44 -16.69 1.06
C GLN A 124 -0.70 -18.06 1.07
N GLU A 125 0.26 -18.27 0.19
CA GLU A 125 1.15 -19.43 0.26
C GLU A 125 2.09 -19.42 1.49
N LYS A 126 2.37 -18.23 2.04
CA LYS A 126 3.38 -18.02 3.10
C LYS A 126 2.80 -17.50 4.41
N TYR A 127 1.64 -16.85 4.35
CA TYR A 127 1.06 -16.13 5.47
C TYR A 127 -0.43 -16.44 5.64
N ASP A 128 -0.84 -16.48 6.92
CA ASP A 128 -2.24 -16.41 7.33
C ASP A 128 -2.62 -14.94 7.53
N VAL A 129 -3.35 -14.38 6.56
CA VAL A 129 -3.70 -12.96 6.56
C VAL A 129 -4.90 -12.71 7.46
N LEU A 130 -4.68 -11.95 8.54
CA LEU A 130 -5.73 -11.60 9.49
C LEU A 130 -6.74 -10.62 8.86
N PHE A 131 -6.25 -9.54 8.27
CA PHE A 131 -7.08 -8.56 7.55
C PHE A 131 -6.24 -7.75 6.54
N ALA A 132 -6.94 -7.05 5.65
CA ALA A 132 -6.37 -6.06 4.75
C ALA A 132 -6.95 -4.66 5.03
N ILE A 133 -6.14 -3.62 4.86
CA ILE A 133 -6.53 -2.21 4.91
C ILE A 133 -6.32 -1.62 3.53
N ASP A 134 -7.37 -1.06 2.94
CA ASP A 134 -7.33 -0.42 1.62
C ASP A 134 -8.42 0.66 1.54
N ASP A 135 -8.27 1.69 0.73
CA ASP A 135 -9.27 2.74 0.53
C ASP A 135 -10.11 2.52 -0.72
N ASP A 136 -9.56 1.83 -1.72
CA ASP A 136 -10.24 1.57 -2.99
C ASP A 136 -11.28 0.45 -2.88
N LYS A 137 -12.51 0.77 -3.31
CA LYS A 137 -13.63 -0.17 -3.24
C LYS A 137 -13.37 -1.46 -4.00
N SER A 138 -12.78 -1.41 -5.20
CA SER A 138 -12.56 -2.60 -6.02
C SER A 138 -11.53 -3.52 -5.39
N ASN A 139 -10.46 -2.96 -4.78
CA ASN A 139 -9.49 -3.72 -4.01
C ASN A 139 -10.13 -4.37 -2.77
N CYS A 140 -10.93 -3.60 -2.02
CA CYS A 140 -11.65 -4.12 -0.86
C CYS A 140 -12.58 -5.28 -1.23
N ASP A 141 -13.33 -5.14 -2.31
CA ASP A 141 -14.24 -6.19 -2.80
C ASP A 141 -13.45 -7.44 -3.25
N MET A 142 -12.28 -7.26 -3.86
CA MET A 142 -11.38 -8.35 -4.23
C MET A 142 -10.88 -9.10 -2.98
N PHE A 143 -10.42 -8.40 -1.95
CA PHE A 143 -9.98 -9.04 -0.71
C PHE A 143 -11.12 -9.81 -0.03
N ARG A 144 -12.32 -9.21 0.04
CA ARG A 144 -13.51 -9.87 0.62
C ARG A 144 -13.91 -11.14 -0.14
N LYS A 145 -13.85 -11.13 -1.47
CA LYS A 145 -14.11 -12.33 -2.32
C LYS A 145 -13.11 -13.44 -2.05
N ASN A 146 -11.91 -13.11 -1.58
CA ASN A 146 -10.90 -14.09 -1.18
C ASN A 146 -10.93 -14.42 0.33
N ASN A 147 -12.05 -14.17 0.99
CA ASN A 147 -12.28 -14.41 2.43
C ASN A 147 -11.32 -13.68 3.37
N ILE A 148 -10.79 -12.54 2.96
CA ILE A 148 -9.97 -11.67 3.81
C ILE A 148 -10.89 -10.62 4.46
N LEU A 149 -10.86 -10.55 5.80
CA LEU A 149 -11.46 -9.43 6.52
C LEU A 149 -10.85 -8.13 6.02
N THR A 150 -11.67 -7.17 5.61
CA THR A 150 -11.17 -5.96 4.95
C THR A 150 -11.69 -4.71 5.64
N LEU A 151 -10.76 -3.89 6.09
CA LEU A 151 -11.01 -2.57 6.68
C LEU A 151 -10.88 -1.52 5.58
N GLN A 152 -12.00 -0.99 5.12
CA GLN A 152 -12.00 0.05 4.09
C GLN A 152 -11.84 1.42 4.75
N VAL A 153 -10.81 2.15 4.33
CA VAL A 153 -10.52 3.50 4.83
C VAL A 153 -11.34 4.53 4.04
N HIS A 154 -11.99 5.42 4.78
CA HIS A 154 -12.67 6.61 4.24
C HIS A 154 -12.09 7.84 4.93
N LYS A 155 -11.58 8.80 4.12
CA LYS A 155 -10.98 10.06 4.58
C LYS A 155 -11.66 11.25 3.92
#